data_bf4ab8e5de66127b0730107406721b11
#
_entry.id   bf4ab8e5de66127b0730107406721b11
#
_cell.length_a   1.000
_cell.length_b   1.000
_cell.length_c   1.000
_cell.angle_alpha   90.00
_cell.angle_beta   90.00
_cell.angle_gamma   90.00
#
_symmetry.space_group_name_H-M   'P 1'
#
loop_
_entity.id
_entity.type
_entity.pdbx_description
1 polymer ?
#
loop_
_entity_poly.entity_id
_entity_poly.type
_entity_poly.pdbx_seq_one_letter_code
_entity_poly.pdbx_strand_id
1 'polypeptide(L)'
;CFELRKNSDVEIADEYNKSIDVLTNKWKNQSLKELYKKTKDINKKCKKNTNINFYYRDQKVCSFVKLRAKGKCDLCNKPAPFIMENGVPYLEEHHVIPLNEGGDDSINNAVALCPNCHRKIHSLKDQKDINKLKIVIEEYQNYYNLE
;
A
#
# COMPACT_ATOMS: atom_id res chain seq x y z
N CYS A 1 7.52 11.28 -3.32
CA CYS A 1 7.05 10.63 -2.09
C CYS A 1 6.22 11.60 -1.28
N PHE A 2 4.98 11.89 -1.72
CA PHE A 2 4.04 12.69 -0.94
C PHE A 2 2.93 11.80 -0.40
N GLU A 3 3.27 10.90 0.51
CA GLU A 3 2.34 10.44 1.51
C GLU A 3 3.12 10.18 2.78
N LEU A 4 3.08 11.14 3.67
CA LEU A 4 3.33 10.96 5.10
C LEU A 4 2.27 10.01 5.66
N ARG A 5 2.26 8.74 5.22
CA ARG A 5 1.50 7.68 5.89
C ARG A 5 2.36 7.20 7.04
N LYS A 6 1.94 7.57 8.20
CA LYS A 6 2.42 7.05 9.48
C LYS A 6 2.16 5.55 9.53
N ASN A 7 3.07 4.71 10.04
CA ASN A 7 2.78 3.27 10.22
C ASN A 7 1.54 3.03 11.10
N SER A 8 1.31 3.89 12.10
CA SER A 8 0.05 3.91 12.85
C SER A 8 -1.14 4.27 11.96
N ASP A 9 -0.98 5.11 10.92
CA ASP A 9 -2.06 5.40 9.97
C ASP A 9 -2.36 4.19 9.09
N VAL A 10 -1.35 3.36 8.76
CA VAL A 10 -1.55 2.09 8.04
C VAL A 10 -2.23 1.06 8.93
N GLU A 11 -1.79 0.90 10.19
CA GLU A 11 -2.44 0.00 11.16
C GLU A 11 -3.86 0.45 11.48
N ILE A 12 -4.10 1.74 11.72
CA ILE A 12 -5.42 2.32 11.92
C ILE A 12 -6.28 2.17 10.66
N ALA A 13 -5.70 2.39 9.47
CA ALA A 13 -6.40 2.21 8.21
C ALA A 13 -6.75 0.74 7.96
N ASP A 14 -5.88 -0.20 8.33
CA ASP A 14 -6.14 -1.63 8.19
C ASP A 14 -7.19 -2.12 9.19
N GLU A 15 -7.17 -1.63 10.43
CA GLU A 15 -8.22 -1.91 11.43
C GLU A 15 -9.56 -1.31 11.00
N TYR A 16 -9.54 -0.07 10.50
CA TYR A 16 -10.72 0.60 9.95
C TYR A 16 -11.30 -0.16 8.76
N ASN A 17 -10.44 -0.59 7.81
CA ASN A 17 -10.88 -1.38 6.66
C ASN A 17 -11.45 -2.74 7.08
N LYS A 18 -10.85 -3.43 8.06
CA LYS A 18 -11.41 -4.66 8.62
C LYS A 18 -12.80 -4.43 9.23
N SER A 19 -13.02 -3.30 9.90
CA SER A 19 -14.33 -2.95 10.46
C SER A 19 -15.37 -2.72 9.35
N ILE A 20 -14.97 -2.10 8.23
CA ILE A 20 -15.82 -1.94 7.04
C ILE A 20 -16.17 -3.31 6.45
N ASP A 21 -15.19 -4.19 6.30
CA ASP A 21 -15.40 -5.52 5.72
C ASP A 21 -16.37 -6.35 6.56
N VAL A 22 -16.24 -6.32 7.89
CA VAL A 22 -17.16 -6.98 8.81
C VAL A 22 -18.59 -6.44 8.65
N LEU A 23 -18.75 -5.12 8.58
CA LEU A 23 -20.06 -4.49 8.41
C LEU A 23 -20.64 -4.79 7.01
N THR A 24 -19.83 -4.72 5.97
CA THR A 24 -20.21 -5.04 4.60
C THR A 24 -20.69 -6.48 4.49
N ASN A 25 -19.99 -7.41 5.10
CA ASN A 25 -20.39 -8.82 5.13
C ASN A 25 -21.71 -9.03 5.89
N LYS A 26 -21.93 -8.30 6.99
CA LYS A 26 -23.19 -8.31 7.74
C LYS A 26 -24.36 -7.75 6.92
N TRP A 27 -24.09 -6.78 6.04
CA TRP A 27 -25.11 -6.07 5.29
C TRP A 27 -25.35 -6.61 3.87
N LYS A 28 -24.49 -7.50 3.36
CA LYS A 28 -24.51 -7.96 1.97
C LYS A 28 -25.85 -8.55 1.49
N ASN A 29 -26.67 -9.08 2.41
CA ASN A 29 -27.96 -9.69 2.10
C ASN A 29 -29.16 -8.73 2.34
N GLN A 30 -28.91 -7.48 2.74
CA GLN A 30 -29.96 -6.48 2.93
C GLN A 30 -30.20 -5.71 1.63
N SER A 31 -31.44 -5.25 1.41
CA SER A 31 -31.74 -4.43 0.25
C SER A 31 -31.05 -3.06 0.34
N LEU A 32 -30.60 -2.52 -0.80
CA LEU A 32 -30.00 -1.18 -0.85
C LEU A 32 -30.96 -0.10 -0.32
N LYS A 33 -32.26 -0.28 -0.50
CA LYS A 33 -33.27 0.64 0.03
C LYS A 33 -33.29 0.67 1.56
N GLU A 34 -33.13 -0.47 2.21
CA GLU A 34 -33.01 -0.56 3.68
C GLU A 34 -31.69 0.06 4.16
N LEU A 35 -30.60 -0.22 3.46
CA LEU A 35 -29.29 0.36 3.78
C LEU A 35 -29.30 1.87 3.59
N TYR A 36 -29.93 2.38 2.54
CA TYR A 36 -30.10 3.81 2.34
C TYR A 36 -30.84 4.47 3.52
N LYS A 37 -31.95 3.88 3.97
CA LYS A 37 -32.69 4.39 5.15
C LYS A 37 -31.84 4.44 6.42
N LYS A 38 -30.95 3.46 6.60
CA LYS A 38 -30.05 3.40 7.77
C LYS A 38 -28.92 4.42 7.72
N THR A 39 -28.56 4.91 6.54
CA THR A 39 -27.37 5.74 6.33
C THR A 39 -27.67 7.19 5.97
N LYS A 40 -28.83 7.49 5.41
CA LYS A 40 -29.19 8.82 4.87
C LYS A 40 -29.04 9.98 5.87
N ASP A 41 -29.25 9.73 7.16
CA ASP A 41 -29.19 10.75 8.20
C ASP A 41 -27.86 10.78 8.97
N ILE A 42 -26.87 9.98 8.52
CA ILE A 42 -25.55 9.96 9.14
C ILE A 42 -24.80 11.24 8.76
N ASN A 43 -24.59 12.11 9.72
CA ASN A 43 -23.84 13.35 9.58
C ASN A 43 -22.79 13.45 10.69
N LYS A 44 -21.80 12.56 10.67
CA LYS A 44 -20.70 12.57 11.63
C LYS A 44 -19.47 13.23 11.01
N LYS A 45 -18.93 14.25 11.69
CA LYS A 45 -17.63 14.81 11.32
C LYS A 45 -16.53 13.77 11.59
N CYS A 46 -15.63 13.58 10.63
CA CYS A 46 -14.44 12.77 10.86
C CYS A 46 -13.60 13.37 11.99
N LYS A 47 -13.29 12.58 13.00
CA LYS A 47 -12.35 12.99 14.07
C LYS A 47 -10.93 12.78 13.58
N LYS A 48 -10.11 13.83 13.68
CA LYS A 48 -8.67 13.74 13.44
C LYS A 48 -8.00 13.20 14.70
N ASN A 49 -7.30 12.08 14.59
CA ASN A 49 -6.49 11.57 15.69
C ASN A 49 -5.13 12.27 15.69
N THR A 50 -4.73 12.88 16.83
CA THR A 50 -3.55 13.73 16.93
C THR A 50 -2.32 13.03 17.54
N ASN A 51 -2.46 11.80 18.06
CA ASN A 51 -1.37 11.03 18.67
C ASN A 51 -0.84 9.97 17.70
N ILE A 52 0.13 10.36 16.86
CA ILE A 52 0.64 9.46 15.84
C ILE A 52 2.17 9.51 15.80
N ASN A 53 2.82 8.34 15.92
CA ASN A 53 4.25 8.17 15.72
C ASN A 53 4.59 8.21 14.22
N PHE A 54 5.55 9.05 13.83
CA PHE A 54 6.00 9.18 12.45
C PHE A 54 7.20 8.26 12.19
N TYR A 55 7.12 7.45 11.13
CA TYR A 55 8.30 6.86 10.51
C TYR A 55 8.70 7.70 9.30
N TYR A 56 9.88 8.27 9.34
CA TYR A 56 10.44 8.97 8.18
C TYR A 56 10.99 7.92 7.23
N ARG A 57 10.36 7.78 6.04
CA ARG A 57 10.91 6.97 4.97
C ARG A 57 12.03 7.71 4.26
N ASP A 58 13.09 7.00 3.92
CA ASP A 58 14.19 7.59 3.16
C ASP A 58 13.70 7.88 1.73
N GLN A 59 13.70 9.16 1.36
CA GLN A 59 13.26 9.61 0.03
C GLN A 59 14.11 9.03 -1.10
N LYS A 60 15.40 8.74 -0.85
CA LYS A 60 16.31 8.16 -1.84
C LYS A 60 15.91 6.72 -2.14
N VAL A 61 15.57 5.93 -1.12
CA VAL A 61 15.06 4.55 -1.26
C VAL A 61 13.78 4.56 -2.09
N CYS A 62 12.80 5.38 -1.72
CA CYS A 62 11.54 5.50 -2.43
C CYS A 62 11.74 5.90 -3.90
N SER A 63 12.58 6.91 -4.15
CA SER A 63 12.87 7.38 -5.52
C SER A 63 13.54 6.31 -6.36
N PHE A 64 14.57 5.65 -5.83
CA PHE A 64 15.26 4.57 -6.52
C PHE A 64 14.31 3.43 -6.90
N VAL A 65 13.52 2.96 -5.95
CA VAL A 65 12.58 1.84 -6.15
C VAL A 65 11.55 2.16 -7.25
N LYS A 66 11.02 3.39 -7.27
CA LYS A 66 10.09 3.82 -8.31
C LYS A 66 10.76 3.97 -9.69
N LEU A 67 11.97 4.51 -9.74
CA LEU A 67 12.71 4.68 -10.99
C LEU A 67 13.10 3.33 -11.61
N ARG A 68 13.60 2.39 -10.78
CA ARG A 68 13.98 1.06 -11.26
C ARG A 68 12.81 0.26 -11.81
N ALA A 69 11.63 0.47 -11.28
CA ALA A 69 10.41 -0.20 -11.73
C ALA A 69 9.97 0.24 -13.15
N LYS A 70 10.54 1.35 -13.68
CA LYS A 70 10.29 1.86 -15.05
C LYS A 70 8.80 1.95 -15.38
N GLY A 71 8.00 2.40 -14.42
CA GLY A 71 6.56 2.57 -14.57
C GLY A 71 5.73 1.29 -14.57
N LYS A 72 6.30 0.15 -14.19
CA LYS A 72 5.58 -1.14 -14.08
C LYS A 72 5.53 -1.61 -12.63
N CYS A 73 4.39 -2.17 -12.25
CA CYS A 73 4.20 -2.77 -10.94
C CYS A 73 5.07 -4.02 -10.77
N ASP A 74 5.86 -4.09 -9.70
CA ASP A 74 6.74 -5.24 -9.40
C ASP A 74 5.97 -6.56 -9.15
N LEU A 75 4.68 -6.50 -8.81
CA LEU A 75 3.88 -7.71 -8.57
C LEU A 75 3.14 -8.19 -9.82
N CYS A 76 2.32 -7.35 -10.45
CA CYS A 76 1.51 -7.74 -11.60
C CYS A 76 2.15 -7.44 -12.94
N ASN A 77 3.28 -6.75 -12.97
CA ASN A 77 4.01 -6.32 -14.17
C ASN A 77 3.20 -5.46 -15.17
N LYS A 78 2.05 -4.94 -14.75
CA LYS A 78 1.25 -4.02 -15.55
C LYS A 78 1.79 -2.60 -15.43
N PRO A 79 1.57 -1.74 -16.44
CA PRO A 79 1.88 -0.33 -16.34
C PRO A 79 1.19 0.33 -15.13
N ALA A 80 1.80 1.41 -14.61
CA ALA A 80 1.17 2.25 -13.61
C ALA A 80 -0.22 2.72 -14.09
N PRO A 81 -1.20 2.87 -13.18
CA PRO A 81 -2.58 3.17 -13.55
C PRO A 81 -2.77 4.54 -14.20
N PHE A 82 -1.85 5.47 -13.95
CA PHE A 82 -1.84 6.80 -14.54
C PHE A 82 -0.46 7.44 -14.44
N ILE A 83 -0.27 8.51 -15.20
CA ILE A 83 0.91 9.37 -15.15
C ILE A 83 0.54 10.63 -14.37
N MET A 84 1.37 11.02 -13.40
CA MET A 84 1.18 12.25 -12.63
C MET A 84 1.45 13.49 -13.50
N GLU A 85 1.02 14.67 -13.05
CA GLU A 85 1.23 15.94 -13.77
C GLU A 85 2.71 16.22 -14.10
N ASN A 86 3.62 15.75 -13.25
CA ASN A 86 5.07 15.86 -13.46
C ASN A 86 5.65 14.82 -14.44
N GLY A 87 4.82 14.02 -15.11
CA GLY A 87 5.21 13.00 -16.06
C GLY A 87 5.70 11.68 -15.44
N VAL A 88 5.66 11.52 -14.11
CA VAL A 88 6.10 10.31 -13.42
C VAL A 88 4.96 9.31 -13.32
N PRO A 89 5.19 8.02 -13.68
CA PRO A 89 4.20 6.95 -13.46
C PRO A 89 3.86 6.78 -11.98
N TYR A 90 2.58 6.68 -11.65
CA TYR A 90 2.12 6.51 -10.28
C TYR A 90 2.30 5.09 -9.79
N LEU A 91 3.28 4.88 -8.92
CA LEU A 91 3.48 3.65 -8.16
C LEU A 91 3.69 3.98 -6.69
N GLU A 92 3.34 3.07 -5.82
CA GLU A 92 3.48 3.18 -4.38
C GLU A 92 4.63 2.30 -3.88
N GLU A 93 5.47 2.84 -2.99
CA GLU A 93 6.48 2.06 -2.31
C GLU A 93 5.85 1.12 -1.28
N HIS A 94 6.31 -0.12 -1.25
CA HIS A 94 5.89 -1.13 -0.29
C HIS A 94 7.10 -1.85 0.31
N HIS A 95 7.13 -1.99 1.63
CA HIS A 95 8.14 -2.79 2.32
C HIS A 95 7.66 -4.24 2.43
N VAL A 96 8.42 -5.17 1.84
CA VAL A 96 8.05 -6.60 1.79
C VAL A 96 8.00 -7.20 3.18
N ILE A 97 8.97 -6.85 4.04
CA ILE A 97 8.90 -7.06 5.49
C ILE A 97 8.48 -5.72 6.08
N PRO A 98 7.30 -5.63 6.76
CA PRO A 98 6.83 -4.39 7.33
C PRO A 98 7.83 -3.77 8.32
N LEU A 99 7.95 -2.45 8.34
CA LEU A 99 8.88 -1.74 9.22
C LEU A 99 8.59 -2.02 10.71
N ASN A 100 7.32 -2.15 11.08
CA ASN A 100 6.89 -2.50 12.44
C ASN A 100 7.14 -3.98 12.80
N GLU A 101 7.47 -4.82 11.82
CA GLU A 101 7.84 -6.23 12.00
C GLU A 101 9.35 -6.44 11.87
N GLY A 102 10.14 -5.37 11.96
CA GLY A 102 11.61 -5.40 11.91
C GLY A 102 12.20 -5.32 10.51
N GLY A 103 11.38 -4.96 9.50
CA GLY A 103 11.87 -4.71 8.14
C GLY A 103 12.69 -3.42 8.06
N ASP A 104 13.68 -3.40 7.19
CA ASP A 104 14.52 -2.23 6.93
C ASP A 104 13.85 -1.28 5.94
N ASP A 105 14.09 0.03 6.11
CA ASP A 105 13.83 1.03 5.08
C ASP A 105 15.02 1.10 4.12
N SER A 106 15.10 0.12 3.23
CA SER A 106 16.21 -0.04 2.29
C SER A 106 15.72 -0.59 0.94
N ILE A 107 16.54 -0.42 -0.10
CA ILE A 107 16.30 -1.00 -1.43
C ILE A 107 16.22 -2.53 -1.41
N ASN A 108 16.74 -3.18 -0.37
CA ASN A 108 16.72 -4.63 -0.18
C ASN A 108 15.39 -5.14 0.41
N ASN A 109 14.49 -4.25 0.76
CA ASN A 109 13.20 -4.57 1.35
C ASN A 109 12.04 -3.81 0.71
N ALA A 110 12.29 -2.95 -0.26
CA ALA A 110 11.29 -2.09 -0.86
C ALA A 110 11.03 -2.40 -2.34
N VAL A 111 9.76 -2.34 -2.74
CA VAL A 111 9.28 -2.57 -4.10
C VAL A 111 8.28 -1.49 -4.51
N ALA A 112 8.05 -1.35 -5.83
CA ALA A 112 7.10 -0.40 -6.38
C ALA A 112 5.84 -1.13 -6.87
N LEU A 113 4.69 -0.82 -6.30
CA LEU A 113 3.42 -1.46 -6.59
C LEU A 113 2.39 -0.49 -7.14
N CYS A 114 1.52 -0.98 -8.01
CA CYS A 114 0.29 -0.24 -8.30
C CYS A 114 -0.65 -0.27 -7.07
N PRO A 115 -1.56 0.71 -6.92
CA PRO A 115 -2.46 0.79 -5.76
C PRO A 115 -3.25 -0.50 -5.51
N ASN A 116 -3.68 -1.18 -6.58
CA ASN A 116 -4.43 -2.44 -6.47
C ASN A 116 -3.59 -3.56 -5.85
N CYS A 117 -2.36 -3.77 -6.33
CA CYS A 117 -1.45 -4.78 -5.79
C CYS A 117 -1.01 -4.43 -4.37
N HIS A 118 -0.75 -3.15 -4.09
CA HIS A 118 -0.40 -2.68 -2.76
C HIS A 118 -1.52 -2.98 -1.75
N ARG A 119 -2.75 -2.64 -2.10
CA ARG A 119 -3.92 -2.96 -1.27
C ARG A 119 -4.14 -4.48 -1.13
N LYS A 120 -3.97 -5.23 -2.22
CA LYS A 120 -4.09 -6.71 -2.20
C LYS A 120 -3.14 -7.33 -1.18
N ILE A 121 -1.86 -6.95 -1.18
CA ILE A 121 -0.87 -7.50 -0.25
C ILE A 121 -1.24 -7.19 1.20
N HIS A 122 -1.64 -5.95 1.51
CA HIS A 122 -2.06 -5.59 2.86
C HIS A 122 -3.32 -6.32 3.31
N SER A 123 -4.24 -6.62 2.39
CA SER A 123 -5.52 -7.28 2.70
C SER A 123 -5.41 -8.80 2.82
N LEU A 124 -4.65 -9.43 1.94
CA LEU A 124 -4.58 -10.90 1.84
C LEU A 124 -3.32 -11.50 2.48
N LYS A 125 -2.21 -10.75 2.50
CA LYS A 125 -0.89 -11.24 2.96
C LYS A 125 -0.51 -12.58 2.32
N ASP A 126 -0.84 -12.76 1.02
CA ASP A 126 -0.60 -14.01 0.30
C ASP A 126 0.90 -14.27 0.19
N GLN A 127 1.32 -15.42 0.71
CA GLN A 127 2.73 -15.82 0.73
C GLN A 127 3.33 -15.97 -0.67
N LYS A 128 2.53 -16.33 -1.67
CA LYS A 128 3.00 -16.41 -3.07
C LYS A 128 3.36 -15.05 -3.62
N ASP A 129 2.54 -14.04 -3.34
CA ASP A 129 2.80 -12.66 -3.75
C ASP A 129 4.05 -12.12 -3.04
N ILE A 130 4.18 -12.37 -1.73
CA ILE A 130 5.34 -11.95 -0.93
C ILE A 130 6.63 -12.61 -1.47
N ASN A 131 6.60 -13.92 -1.75
CA ASN A 131 7.76 -14.64 -2.29
C ASN A 131 8.14 -14.12 -3.68
N LYS A 132 7.17 -13.78 -4.53
CA LYS A 132 7.42 -13.17 -5.83
C LYS A 132 8.16 -11.83 -5.69
N LEU A 133 7.76 -11.00 -4.74
CA LEU A 133 8.42 -9.71 -4.50
C LEU A 133 9.86 -9.87 -3.97
N LYS A 134 10.11 -10.89 -3.15
CA LYS A 134 11.48 -11.23 -2.70
C LYS A 134 12.38 -11.60 -3.89
N ILE A 135 11.87 -12.40 -4.83
CA ILE A 135 12.59 -12.76 -6.06
C ILE A 135 12.90 -11.51 -6.88
N VAL A 136 11.95 -10.60 -7.04
CA VAL A 136 12.18 -9.33 -7.74
C VAL A 136 13.31 -8.52 -7.10
N ILE A 137 13.35 -8.45 -5.77
CA ILE A 137 14.45 -7.77 -5.04
C ILE A 137 15.79 -8.46 -5.32
N GLU A 138 15.86 -9.79 -5.25
CA GLU A 138 17.07 -10.56 -5.52
C GLU A 138 17.57 -10.35 -6.96
N GLU A 139 16.68 -10.33 -7.95
CA GLU A 139 17.02 -10.05 -9.35
C GLU A 139 17.66 -8.66 -9.51
N TYR A 140 17.12 -7.64 -8.87
CA TYR A 140 17.68 -6.29 -8.89
C TYR A 140 19.04 -6.21 -8.16
N GLN A 141 19.18 -6.86 -7.01
CA GLN A 141 20.45 -6.92 -6.30
C GLN A 141 21.53 -7.55 -7.17
N ASN A 142 21.23 -8.68 -7.82
CA ASN A 142 22.16 -9.34 -8.73
C ASN A 142 22.52 -8.45 -9.92
N TYR A 143 21.55 -7.76 -10.51
CA TYR A 143 21.80 -6.86 -11.63
C TYR A 143 22.77 -5.74 -11.26
N TYR A 144 22.56 -5.05 -10.13
CA TYR A 144 23.40 -3.92 -9.74
C TYR A 144 24.72 -4.31 -9.05
N ASN A 145 24.86 -5.54 -8.55
CA ASN A 145 26.13 -6.03 -8.00
C ASN A 145 27.10 -6.58 -9.07
N LEU A 146 26.65 -6.75 -10.31
CA LEU A 146 27.47 -7.20 -11.44
C LEU A 146 28.07 -6.05 -12.25
N GLU A 147 27.67 -4.81 -11.98
CA GLU A 147 28.26 -3.59 -12.56
C GLU A 147 29.30 -2.99 -11.61
#